data_e728619e49e182bf4d52b2df93e7f604
#
_entry.id   e728619e49e182bf4d52b2df93e7f604
#
_cell.length_a   1.000
_cell.length_b   1.000
_cell.length_c   1.000
_cell.angle_alpha   90.00
_cell.angle_beta   90.00
_cell.angle_gamma   90.00
#
_symmetry.space_group_name_H-M   'P 1'
#
loop_
_entity.id
_entity.type
_entity.pdbx_description
1 polymer ?
#
loop_
_entity_poly.entity_id
_entity_poly.type
_entity_poly.pdbx_seq_one_letter_code
_entity_poly.pdbx_strand_id
1 'polypeptide(L)'
;MWFGDLVTMHWWNGLWLNESFATFVGYLCQKEASHALFESPNTKTTNFDAWYSVNAEKMWAYNTDNKSTTHPIAGDVKDTEVAENIFDGITYAKGGAFLKQFYKRISGDVFSKGLHIYFARHKYQNTKLEDFIQAMQEACDDTPSMKGFKVLEWAQVWLKTKGINSLDYNYETDADGKITKFEIKQGFRKHCEEKYREQVIDIAIFRGTGEESLVSNVVV
;
A
#
# COMPACT_ATOMS: atom_id res chain seq x y z
N MET A 1 -7.30 13.47 -11.84
CA MET A 1 -7.65 13.39 -13.29
C MET A 1 -7.99 11.97 -13.74
N TRP A 2 -7.28 10.92 -13.37
CA TRP A 2 -7.62 9.57 -13.82
C TRP A 2 -8.78 8.99 -13.02
N PHE A 3 -8.59 8.84 -11.70
CA PHE A 3 -9.67 8.49 -10.79
C PHE A 3 -10.40 9.76 -10.37
N GLY A 4 -11.70 9.80 -10.60
CA GLY A 4 -12.59 10.93 -10.35
C GLY A 4 -13.05 11.67 -11.61
N ASP A 5 -12.22 11.72 -12.69
CA ASP A 5 -12.57 12.38 -13.95
C ASP A 5 -12.72 11.38 -15.11
N LEU A 6 -11.62 10.66 -15.44
CA LEU A 6 -11.65 9.70 -16.55
C LEU A 6 -12.50 8.46 -16.22
N VAL A 7 -12.39 7.99 -14.98
CA VAL A 7 -13.20 6.91 -14.42
C VAL A 7 -13.73 7.38 -13.07
N THR A 8 -15.02 7.22 -12.81
CA THR A 8 -15.66 7.61 -11.54
C THR A 8 -16.19 6.38 -10.81
N MET A 9 -16.27 6.46 -9.50
CA MET A 9 -16.84 5.37 -8.70
C MET A 9 -18.36 5.32 -8.87
N HIS A 10 -18.91 4.12 -8.88
CA HIS A 10 -20.34 3.90 -8.99
C HIS A 10 -21.10 4.40 -7.76
N TRP A 11 -20.48 4.33 -6.57
CA TRP A 11 -21.04 4.76 -5.30
C TRP A 11 -19.93 5.19 -4.32
N TRP A 12 -20.30 5.85 -3.25
CA TRP A 12 -19.39 6.37 -2.22
C TRP A 12 -18.52 5.32 -1.52
N ASN A 13 -18.91 4.05 -1.52
CA ASN A 13 -18.08 2.96 -1.00
C ASN A 13 -16.79 2.73 -1.80
N GLY A 14 -16.72 3.26 -3.02
CA GLY A 14 -15.52 3.29 -3.85
C GLY A 14 -14.65 4.55 -3.70
N LEU A 15 -15.11 5.55 -2.90
CA LEU A 15 -14.43 6.83 -2.72
C LEU A 15 -12.96 6.69 -2.36
N TRP A 16 -12.65 5.77 -1.46
CA TRP A 16 -11.28 5.51 -1.02
C TRP A 16 -10.33 5.27 -2.19
N LEU A 17 -10.77 4.63 -3.28
CA LEU A 17 -9.89 4.34 -4.42
C LEU A 17 -9.46 5.63 -5.12
N ASN A 18 -10.36 6.62 -5.27
CA ASN A 18 -9.99 7.92 -5.82
C ASN A 18 -8.94 8.61 -4.95
N GLU A 19 -9.21 8.73 -3.66
CA GLU A 19 -8.40 9.48 -2.72
C GLU A 19 -7.05 8.79 -2.41
N SER A 20 -7.11 7.49 -2.13
CA SER A 20 -5.91 6.68 -1.90
C SER A 20 -5.01 6.61 -3.12
N PHE A 21 -5.62 6.52 -4.32
CA PHE A 21 -4.86 6.44 -5.56
C PHE A 21 -4.14 7.75 -5.84
N ALA A 22 -4.82 8.89 -5.66
CA ALA A 22 -4.20 10.20 -5.80
C ALA A 22 -3.03 10.37 -4.83
N THR A 23 -3.20 9.94 -3.57
CA THR A 23 -2.16 9.96 -2.54
C THR A 23 -0.97 9.09 -2.96
N PHE A 24 -1.19 7.82 -3.26
CA PHE A 24 -0.10 6.88 -3.59
C PHE A 24 0.63 7.25 -4.87
N VAL A 25 -0.09 7.49 -5.98
CA VAL A 25 0.52 7.79 -7.28
C VAL A 25 1.18 9.16 -7.27
N GLY A 26 0.66 10.12 -6.51
CA GLY A 26 1.31 11.41 -6.32
C GLY A 26 2.73 11.25 -5.76
N TYR A 27 2.92 10.46 -4.71
CA TYR A 27 4.25 10.17 -4.16
C TYR A 27 5.11 9.31 -5.08
N LEU A 28 4.52 8.34 -5.79
CA LEU A 28 5.25 7.52 -6.76
C LEU A 28 5.80 8.40 -7.90
N CYS A 29 4.97 9.26 -8.48
CA CYS A 29 5.39 10.20 -9.53
C CYS A 29 6.45 11.17 -9.02
N GLN A 30 6.31 11.68 -7.80
CA GLN A 30 7.30 12.58 -7.21
C GLN A 30 8.65 11.88 -7.02
N LYS A 31 8.66 10.62 -6.58
CA LYS A 31 9.88 9.82 -6.48
C LYS A 31 10.54 9.65 -7.84
N GLU A 32 9.80 9.17 -8.84
CA GLU A 32 10.34 8.93 -10.19
C GLU A 32 10.84 10.23 -10.84
N ALA A 33 10.09 11.33 -10.69
CA ALA A 33 10.50 12.63 -11.20
C ALA A 33 11.74 13.17 -10.49
N SER A 34 11.89 12.95 -9.18
CA SER A 34 13.09 13.38 -8.45
C SER A 34 14.32 12.60 -8.91
N HIS A 35 14.22 11.29 -9.12
CA HIS A 35 15.31 10.52 -9.72
C HIS A 35 15.71 11.07 -11.10
N ALA A 36 14.76 11.30 -11.97
CA ALA A 36 15.02 11.81 -13.33
C ALA A 36 15.64 13.22 -13.35
N LEU A 37 15.28 14.08 -12.39
CA LEU A 37 15.73 15.48 -12.35
C LEU A 37 17.03 15.67 -11.56
N PHE A 38 17.31 14.85 -10.54
CA PHE A 38 18.40 15.07 -9.59
C PHE A 38 19.57 14.10 -9.74
N GLU A 39 19.48 13.06 -10.55
CA GLU A 39 20.63 12.23 -10.95
C GLU A 39 21.56 12.90 -11.98
N SER A 40 21.31 14.18 -12.31
CA SER A 40 22.25 14.96 -13.12
C SER A 40 23.51 15.26 -12.31
N PRO A 41 24.73 15.00 -12.86
CA PRO A 41 26.01 15.15 -12.14
C PRO A 41 26.29 16.53 -11.59
N ASN A 42 25.51 17.54 -11.95
CA ASN A 42 25.71 18.96 -11.59
C ASN A 42 24.75 19.50 -10.54
N THR A 43 23.79 18.71 -10.02
CA THR A 43 22.85 19.19 -9.01
C THR A 43 23.20 18.64 -7.63
N LYS A 44 23.81 19.48 -6.79
CA LYS A 44 23.97 19.23 -5.33
C LYS A 44 22.66 19.50 -4.57
N THR A 45 21.54 19.03 -5.09
CA THR A 45 20.28 19.14 -4.35
C THR A 45 20.11 17.92 -3.44
N THR A 46 19.75 18.17 -2.20
CA THR A 46 19.44 17.17 -1.18
C THR A 46 18.43 16.17 -1.75
N ASN A 47 18.76 14.89 -1.71
CA ASN A 47 17.87 13.79 -2.09
C ASN A 47 16.56 13.91 -1.29
N PHE A 48 15.55 14.53 -1.89
CA PHE A 48 14.20 14.51 -1.33
C PHE A 48 13.58 13.16 -1.68
N ASP A 49 13.63 12.26 -0.72
CA ASP A 49 12.92 11.00 -0.87
C ASP A 49 11.43 11.21 -0.58
N ALA A 50 10.61 11.15 -1.62
CA ALA A 50 9.15 11.26 -1.51
C ALA A 50 8.56 10.25 -0.51
N TRP A 51 9.20 9.10 -0.31
CA TRP A 51 8.79 8.11 0.67
C TRP A 51 8.93 8.59 2.12
N TYR A 52 9.78 9.58 2.40
CA TYR A 52 9.83 10.20 3.72
C TYR A 52 8.50 10.91 4.04
N SER A 53 7.93 11.61 3.07
CA SER A 53 6.62 12.27 3.23
C SER A 53 5.48 11.26 3.42
N VAL A 54 5.57 10.08 2.79
CA VAL A 54 4.61 8.98 3.00
C VAL A 54 4.60 8.52 4.47
N ASN A 55 5.72 8.60 5.19
CA ASN A 55 5.73 8.23 6.61
C ASN A 55 4.92 9.20 7.47
N ALA A 56 4.90 10.49 7.13
CA ALA A 56 4.04 11.47 7.82
C ALA A 56 2.55 11.16 7.58
N GLU A 57 2.18 10.86 6.34
CA GLU A 57 0.82 10.40 6.00
C GLU A 57 0.44 9.11 6.75
N LYS A 58 1.35 8.14 6.83
CA LYS A 58 1.11 6.91 7.61
C LYS A 58 0.85 7.19 9.10
N MET A 59 1.50 8.20 9.68
CA MET A 59 1.23 8.58 11.07
C MET A 59 -0.20 9.08 11.25
N TRP A 60 -0.74 9.81 10.28
CA TRP A 60 -2.14 10.20 10.29
C TRP A 60 -3.05 8.97 10.23
N ALA A 61 -2.78 8.02 9.32
CA ALA A 61 -3.51 6.76 9.24
C ALA A 61 -3.46 5.98 10.56
N TYR A 62 -2.29 5.84 11.19
CA TYR A 62 -2.13 5.15 12.47
C TYR A 62 -2.94 5.80 13.59
N ASN A 63 -2.93 7.13 13.66
CA ASN A 63 -3.70 7.88 14.65
C ASN A 63 -5.20 7.67 14.47
N THR A 64 -5.70 7.62 13.24
CA THR A 64 -7.10 7.36 12.95
C THR A 64 -7.46 5.89 13.24
N ASP A 65 -6.63 4.96 12.80
CA ASP A 65 -6.89 3.52 12.89
C ASP A 65 -6.79 2.95 14.33
N ASN A 66 -6.11 3.66 15.23
CA ASN A 66 -6.03 3.31 16.65
C ASN A 66 -7.24 3.80 17.49
N LYS A 67 -8.19 4.52 16.90
CA LYS A 67 -9.39 5.01 17.59
C LYS A 67 -10.52 3.97 17.54
N SER A 68 -11.45 4.07 18.47
CA SER A 68 -12.68 3.25 18.45
C SER A 68 -13.57 3.51 17.24
N THR A 69 -13.41 4.67 16.60
CA THR A 69 -14.10 5.08 15.37
C THR A 69 -13.48 4.55 14.10
N THR A 70 -12.43 3.71 14.20
CA THR A 70 -11.81 3.09 13.02
C THR A 70 -12.82 2.28 12.20
N HIS A 71 -12.63 2.26 10.91
CA HIS A 71 -13.47 1.55 9.95
C HIS A 71 -12.61 0.85 8.87
N PRO A 72 -13.18 -0.11 8.11
CA PRO A 72 -12.51 -0.68 6.94
C PRO A 72 -12.23 0.38 5.86
N ILE A 73 -11.17 0.19 5.05
CA ILE A 73 -10.88 1.07 3.92
C ILE A 73 -12.07 1.09 2.95
N ALA A 74 -12.61 -0.08 2.58
CA ALA A 74 -13.77 -0.24 1.73
C ALA A 74 -14.98 -0.69 2.57
N GLY A 75 -15.47 0.21 3.41
CA GLY A 75 -16.67 0.02 4.23
C GLY A 75 -17.97 0.22 3.45
N ASP A 76 -19.08 -0.12 4.09
CA ASP A 76 -20.40 0.16 3.55
C ASP A 76 -20.76 1.63 3.78
N VAL A 77 -21.18 2.31 2.73
CA VAL A 77 -21.59 3.71 2.75
C VAL A 77 -23.06 3.79 2.32
N LYS A 78 -23.94 4.07 3.28
CA LYS A 78 -25.37 4.06 3.04
C LYS A 78 -25.88 5.33 2.38
N ASP A 79 -25.29 6.46 2.74
CA ASP A 79 -25.73 7.79 2.31
C ASP A 79 -24.57 8.79 2.30
N THR A 80 -24.84 10.04 1.96
CA THR A 80 -23.86 11.11 1.87
C THR A 80 -23.34 11.57 3.23
N GLU A 81 -24.14 11.48 4.29
CA GLU A 81 -23.70 11.82 5.64
C GLU A 81 -22.62 10.84 6.13
N VAL A 82 -22.83 9.55 5.90
CA VAL A 82 -21.80 8.53 6.17
C VAL A 82 -20.58 8.77 5.30
N ALA A 83 -20.77 9.12 4.01
CA ALA A 83 -19.68 9.44 3.10
C ALA A 83 -18.82 10.60 3.63
N GLU A 84 -19.41 11.70 4.11
CA GLU A 84 -18.68 12.84 4.67
C GLU A 84 -17.81 12.45 5.88
N ASN A 85 -18.28 11.54 6.71
CA ASN A 85 -17.57 11.10 7.91
C ASN A 85 -16.36 10.20 7.64
N ILE A 86 -16.27 9.61 6.45
CA ILE A 86 -15.12 8.73 6.07
C ILE A 86 -14.03 9.45 5.28
N PHE A 87 -14.10 10.78 5.10
CA PHE A 87 -12.99 11.57 4.56
C PHE A 87 -11.90 11.77 5.63
N ASP A 88 -11.16 10.72 5.93
CA ASP A 88 -10.21 10.67 7.03
C ASP A 88 -8.90 9.97 6.67
N GLY A 89 -8.05 9.76 7.67
CA GLY A 89 -6.76 9.07 7.50
C GLY A 89 -6.87 7.62 6.99
N ILE A 90 -8.04 6.98 7.14
CA ILE A 90 -8.26 5.63 6.58
C ILE A 90 -8.43 5.71 5.07
N THR A 91 -9.34 6.56 4.61
CA THR A 91 -9.66 6.72 3.19
C THR A 91 -8.47 7.24 2.37
N TYR A 92 -7.68 8.15 2.92
CA TYR A 92 -6.52 8.72 2.22
C TYR A 92 -5.23 7.94 2.47
N ALA A 93 -4.78 7.91 3.70
CA ALA A 93 -3.43 7.48 4.03
C ALA A 93 -3.29 5.96 4.23
N LYS A 94 -4.26 5.29 4.89
CA LYS A 94 -4.25 3.83 5.01
C LYS A 94 -4.48 3.17 3.65
N GLY A 95 -5.44 3.68 2.87
CA GLY A 95 -5.67 3.19 1.52
C GLY A 95 -4.48 3.44 0.58
N GLY A 96 -3.80 4.60 0.70
CA GLY A 96 -2.55 4.87 -0.01
C GLY A 96 -1.42 3.90 0.39
N ALA A 97 -1.30 3.58 1.68
CA ALA A 97 -0.35 2.59 2.18
C ALA A 97 -0.69 1.16 1.69
N PHE A 98 -1.98 0.81 1.60
CA PHE A 98 -2.44 -0.43 0.98
C PHE A 98 -2.02 -0.51 -0.49
N LEU A 99 -2.24 0.54 -1.28
CA LEU A 99 -1.82 0.57 -2.69
C LEU A 99 -0.30 0.45 -2.84
N LYS A 100 0.49 1.04 -1.92
CA LYS A 100 1.94 0.84 -1.88
C LYS A 100 2.32 -0.61 -1.60
N GLN A 101 1.64 -1.28 -0.65
CA GLN A 101 1.84 -2.71 -0.38
C GLN A 101 1.47 -3.55 -1.60
N PHE A 102 0.36 -3.25 -2.23
CA PHE A 102 -0.09 -3.95 -3.44
C PHE A 102 0.90 -3.78 -4.60
N TYR A 103 1.34 -2.56 -4.86
CA TYR A 103 2.38 -2.24 -5.84
C TYR A 103 3.67 -3.04 -5.61
N LYS A 104 4.11 -3.12 -4.34
CA LYS A 104 5.30 -3.91 -3.97
C LYS A 104 5.07 -5.41 -4.15
N ARG A 105 3.86 -5.89 -3.83
CA ARG A 105 3.49 -7.32 -3.88
C ARG A 105 3.45 -7.88 -5.29
N ILE A 106 2.90 -7.14 -6.25
CA ILE A 106 2.74 -7.61 -7.63
C ILE A 106 3.80 -7.08 -8.59
N SER A 107 4.65 -6.18 -8.16
CA SER A 107 5.62 -5.36 -8.91
C SER A 107 5.00 -4.18 -9.66
N GLY A 108 5.84 -3.16 -9.91
CA GLY A 108 5.42 -1.94 -10.61
C GLY A 108 4.95 -2.18 -12.04
N ASP A 109 5.62 -3.08 -12.75
CA ASP A 109 5.28 -3.40 -14.15
C ASP A 109 3.90 -4.05 -14.25
N VAL A 110 3.61 -5.02 -13.38
CA VAL A 110 2.30 -5.69 -13.33
C VAL A 110 1.21 -4.71 -12.91
N PHE A 111 1.48 -3.88 -11.91
CA PHE A 111 0.56 -2.84 -11.48
C PHE A 111 0.25 -1.84 -12.60
N SER A 112 1.27 -1.37 -13.32
CA SER A 112 1.11 -0.48 -14.48
C SER A 112 0.30 -1.14 -15.61
N LYS A 113 0.57 -2.41 -15.91
CA LYS A 113 -0.21 -3.20 -16.87
C LYS A 113 -1.69 -3.30 -16.46
N GLY A 114 -1.97 -3.59 -15.20
CA GLY A 114 -3.33 -3.64 -14.67
C GLY A 114 -4.07 -2.31 -14.79
N LEU A 115 -3.38 -1.19 -14.50
CA LEU A 115 -3.94 0.15 -14.70
C LEU A 115 -4.24 0.44 -16.17
N HIS A 116 -3.36 0.03 -17.07
CA HIS A 116 -3.59 0.19 -18.51
C HIS A 116 -4.85 -0.55 -18.97
N ILE A 117 -5.02 -1.79 -18.54
CA ILE A 117 -6.22 -2.59 -18.80
C ILE A 117 -7.47 -1.89 -18.23
N TYR A 118 -7.40 -1.45 -16.97
CA TYR A 118 -8.52 -0.81 -16.29
C TYR A 118 -8.99 0.47 -17.01
N PHE A 119 -8.07 1.40 -17.27
CA PHE A 119 -8.43 2.67 -17.93
C PHE A 119 -8.83 2.50 -19.37
N ALA A 120 -8.20 1.60 -20.13
CA ALA A 120 -8.61 1.32 -21.50
C ALA A 120 -10.06 0.81 -21.59
N ARG A 121 -10.46 0.00 -20.63
CA ARG A 121 -11.80 -0.62 -20.57
C ARG A 121 -12.87 0.30 -20.04
N HIS A 122 -12.55 1.09 -19.01
CA HIS A 122 -13.54 1.81 -18.21
C HIS A 122 -13.53 3.34 -18.36
N LYS A 123 -12.72 3.90 -19.28
CA LYS A 123 -12.71 5.34 -19.51
C LYS A 123 -14.12 5.87 -19.82
N TYR A 124 -14.45 7.00 -19.18
CA TYR A 124 -15.75 7.67 -19.26
C TYR A 124 -16.94 6.87 -18.71
N GLN A 125 -16.65 5.94 -17.79
CA GLN A 125 -17.67 5.11 -17.15
C GLN A 125 -17.55 5.16 -15.62
N ASN A 126 -18.59 4.66 -14.96
CA ASN A 126 -18.58 4.41 -13.51
C ASN A 126 -18.15 2.97 -13.25
N THR A 127 -17.34 2.78 -12.21
CA THR A 127 -16.80 1.47 -11.85
C THR A 127 -17.01 1.13 -10.38
N LYS A 128 -16.88 -0.16 -10.07
CA LYS A 128 -16.83 -0.70 -8.73
C LYS A 128 -15.42 -1.20 -8.42
N LEU A 129 -15.17 -1.54 -7.17
CA LEU A 129 -13.91 -2.14 -6.75
C LEU A 129 -13.58 -3.42 -7.54
N GLU A 130 -14.58 -4.21 -7.83
CA GLU A 130 -14.45 -5.48 -8.56
C GLU A 130 -13.85 -5.28 -9.95
N ASP A 131 -14.21 -4.20 -10.64
CA ASP A 131 -13.67 -3.85 -11.96
C ASP A 131 -12.18 -3.57 -11.92
N PHE A 132 -11.73 -2.84 -10.88
CA PHE A 132 -10.31 -2.61 -10.63
C PHE A 132 -9.57 -3.91 -10.29
N ILE A 133 -10.11 -4.71 -9.38
CA ILE A 133 -9.53 -6.00 -8.97
C ILE A 133 -9.41 -6.94 -10.16
N GLN A 134 -10.43 -7.00 -11.03
CA GLN A 134 -10.41 -7.84 -12.22
C GLN A 134 -9.28 -7.45 -13.19
N ALA A 135 -9.12 -6.15 -13.45
CA ALA A 135 -8.04 -5.68 -14.31
C ALA A 135 -6.64 -6.02 -13.75
N MET A 136 -6.47 -5.90 -12.43
CA MET A 136 -5.24 -6.30 -11.74
C MET A 136 -5.02 -7.82 -11.78
N GLN A 137 -6.08 -8.61 -11.63
CA GLN A 137 -6.00 -10.08 -11.73
C GLN A 137 -5.56 -10.49 -13.14
N GLU A 138 -6.13 -9.91 -14.19
CA GLU A 138 -5.73 -10.18 -15.57
C GLU A 138 -4.25 -9.89 -15.81
N ALA A 139 -3.74 -8.76 -15.28
CA ALA A 139 -2.33 -8.43 -15.37
C ALA A 139 -1.44 -9.44 -14.62
N CYS A 140 -1.89 -9.93 -13.46
CA CYS A 140 -1.19 -10.96 -12.69
C CYS A 140 -1.20 -12.31 -13.44
N ASP A 141 -2.33 -12.73 -13.98
CA ASP A 141 -2.47 -14.01 -14.68
C ASP A 141 -1.60 -14.08 -15.94
N ASP A 142 -1.42 -12.97 -16.62
CA ASP A 142 -0.53 -12.82 -17.78
C ASP A 142 0.98 -12.76 -17.41
N THR A 143 1.30 -12.77 -16.11
CA THR A 143 2.68 -12.64 -15.62
C THR A 143 3.12 -13.94 -14.95
N PRO A 144 4.12 -14.67 -15.50
CA PRO A 144 4.51 -15.99 -15.00
C PRO A 144 4.88 -16.04 -13.51
N SER A 145 5.53 -14.99 -12.99
CA SER A 145 5.91 -14.89 -11.57
C SER A 145 4.72 -14.66 -10.63
N MET A 146 3.56 -14.25 -11.16
CA MET A 146 2.32 -14.00 -10.40
C MET A 146 1.27 -15.11 -10.59
N LYS A 147 1.61 -16.16 -11.31
CA LYS A 147 0.67 -17.24 -11.61
C LYS A 147 0.10 -17.85 -10.33
N GLY A 148 -1.22 -17.84 -10.23
CA GLY A 148 -1.95 -18.38 -9.07
C GLY A 148 -2.15 -17.38 -7.92
N PHE A 149 -1.58 -16.18 -8.00
CA PHE A 149 -1.88 -15.12 -7.02
C PHE A 149 -3.33 -14.64 -7.17
N LYS A 150 -4.07 -14.63 -6.07
CA LYS A 150 -5.48 -14.25 -6.02
C LYS A 150 -5.62 -12.84 -5.48
N VAL A 151 -5.71 -11.87 -6.40
CA VAL A 151 -5.77 -10.44 -6.05
C VAL A 151 -6.94 -10.12 -5.13
N LEU A 152 -8.13 -10.66 -5.43
CA LEU A 152 -9.32 -10.41 -4.62
C LEU A 152 -9.15 -10.92 -3.18
N GLU A 153 -8.70 -12.16 -3.01
CA GLU A 153 -8.54 -12.79 -1.69
C GLU A 153 -7.53 -12.01 -0.84
N TRP A 154 -6.39 -11.63 -1.43
CA TRP A 154 -5.38 -10.83 -0.78
C TRP A 154 -5.91 -9.43 -0.40
N ALA A 155 -6.55 -8.74 -1.34
CA ALA A 155 -7.05 -7.38 -1.14
C ALA A 155 -8.20 -7.30 -0.13
N GLN A 156 -9.10 -8.29 -0.09
CA GLN A 156 -10.24 -8.30 0.83
C GLN A 156 -9.83 -8.25 2.29
N VAL A 157 -8.77 -8.96 2.67
CA VAL A 157 -8.27 -8.93 4.06
C VAL A 157 -7.83 -7.53 4.45
N TRP A 158 -7.22 -6.78 3.53
CA TRP A 158 -6.79 -5.41 3.75
C TRP A 158 -7.96 -4.41 3.74
N LEU A 159 -8.85 -4.54 2.76
CA LEU A 159 -9.87 -3.55 2.46
C LEU A 159 -11.11 -3.65 3.33
N LYS A 160 -11.48 -4.87 3.74
CA LYS A 160 -12.74 -5.15 4.44
C LYS A 160 -12.59 -5.31 5.95
N THR A 161 -11.36 -5.22 6.49
CA THR A 161 -11.11 -5.35 7.92
C THR A 161 -10.54 -4.07 8.51
N LYS A 162 -10.96 -3.70 9.70
CA LYS A 162 -10.49 -2.50 10.42
C LYS A 162 -9.25 -2.77 11.27
N GLY A 163 -8.55 -1.71 11.60
CA GLY A 163 -7.36 -1.74 12.46
C GLY A 163 -6.09 -2.14 11.72
N ILE A 164 -4.99 -2.17 12.44
CA ILE A 164 -3.65 -2.49 11.96
C ILE A 164 -3.02 -3.62 12.76
N ASN A 165 -2.18 -4.40 12.11
CA ASN A 165 -1.33 -5.39 12.77
C ASN A 165 -0.08 -4.71 13.36
N SER A 166 0.50 -5.30 14.40
CA SER A 166 1.87 -5.03 14.82
C SER A 166 2.82 -6.05 14.17
N LEU A 167 4.04 -5.61 13.90
CA LEU A 167 5.14 -6.49 13.52
C LEU A 167 6.19 -6.38 14.62
N ASP A 168 6.48 -7.51 15.27
CA ASP A 168 7.53 -7.65 16.26
C ASP A 168 8.59 -8.60 15.73
N TYR A 169 9.83 -8.49 16.21
CA TYR A 169 10.90 -9.38 15.79
C TYR A 169 11.64 -9.96 16.97
N ASN A 170 12.17 -11.18 16.78
CA ASN A 170 13.13 -11.82 17.68
C ASN A 170 14.32 -12.32 16.88
N TYR A 171 15.49 -12.34 17.49
CA TYR A 171 16.68 -12.93 16.88
C TYR A 171 17.56 -13.62 17.93
N GLU A 172 18.35 -14.57 17.47
CA GLU A 172 19.37 -15.28 18.26
C GLU A 172 20.74 -15.09 17.58
N THR A 173 21.79 -15.01 18.39
CA THR A 173 23.16 -14.89 17.88
C THR A 173 24.03 -16.00 18.43
N ASP A 174 25.09 -16.36 17.71
CA ASP A 174 26.18 -17.19 18.22
C ASP A 174 27.18 -16.38 19.08
N ALA A 175 28.24 -17.04 19.52
CA ALA A 175 29.28 -16.44 20.36
C ALA A 175 30.05 -15.31 19.68
N ASP A 176 30.08 -15.30 18.35
CA ASP A 176 30.73 -14.27 17.50
C ASP A 176 29.78 -13.12 17.13
N GLY A 177 28.54 -13.14 17.63
CA GLY A 177 27.52 -12.12 17.38
C GLY A 177 26.84 -12.24 16.02
N LYS A 178 27.01 -13.35 15.30
CA LYS A 178 26.32 -13.62 14.04
C LYS A 178 24.89 -14.06 14.31
N ILE A 179 23.93 -13.48 13.61
CA ILE A 179 22.52 -13.87 13.69
C ILE A 179 22.36 -15.30 13.17
N THR A 180 21.91 -16.20 14.03
CA THR A 180 21.63 -17.60 13.71
C THR A 180 20.17 -17.88 13.48
N LYS A 181 19.29 -17.02 14.05
CA LYS A 181 17.84 -17.09 13.87
C LYS A 181 17.25 -15.68 13.84
N PHE A 182 16.30 -15.46 12.97
CA PHE A 182 15.53 -14.23 12.89
C PHE A 182 14.05 -14.57 12.62
N GLU A 183 13.16 -14.07 13.45
CA GLU A 183 11.72 -14.31 13.35
C GLU A 183 10.98 -12.99 13.36
N ILE A 184 9.98 -12.87 12.48
CA ILE A 184 9.00 -11.78 12.52
C ILE A 184 7.67 -12.36 12.96
N LYS A 185 7.02 -11.70 13.91
CA LYS A 185 5.70 -12.08 14.43
C LYS A 185 4.72 -10.98 14.14
N GLN A 186 3.62 -11.36 13.51
CA GLN A 186 2.49 -10.46 13.31
C GLN A 186 1.52 -10.60 14.48
N GLY A 187 1.12 -9.47 15.08
CA GLY A 187 0.17 -9.39 16.18
C GLY A 187 -1.00 -8.45 15.86
N PHE A 188 -1.90 -8.29 16.83
CA PHE A 188 -3.08 -7.44 16.70
C PHE A 188 -3.04 -6.31 17.71
N ARG A 189 -3.40 -5.10 17.27
CA ARG A 189 -3.55 -3.94 18.14
C ARG A 189 -4.99 -3.78 18.63
N LYS A 190 -5.18 -2.94 19.64
CA LYS A 190 -6.50 -2.56 20.12
C LYS A 190 -7.35 -2.03 18.94
N HIS A 191 -8.63 -2.39 18.92
CA HIS A 191 -9.59 -2.07 17.85
C HIS A 191 -9.30 -2.70 16.48
N CYS A 192 -8.27 -3.55 16.36
CA CYS A 192 -8.00 -4.34 15.17
C CYS A 192 -8.87 -5.59 15.14
N GLU A 193 -9.40 -5.92 13.98
CA GLU A 193 -9.91 -7.27 13.75
C GLU A 193 -8.75 -8.26 13.69
N GLU A 194 -8.91 -9.42 14.35
CA GLU A 194 -7.88 -10.47 14.43
C GLU A 194 -7.74 -11.20 13.09
N LYS A 195 -7.22 -10.48 12.11
CA LYS A 195 -6.91 -10.98 10.77
C LYS A 195 -5.45 -10.70 10.44
N TYR A 196 -4.71 -11.74 10.11
CA TYR A 196 -3.37 -11.59 9.56
C TYR A 196 -3.46 -11.03 8.14
N ARG A 197 -2.64 -10.03 7.87
CA ARG A 197 -2.52 -9.42 6.54
C ARG A 197 -1.15 -9.75 5.98
N GLU A 198 -1.09 -10.45 4.88
CA GLU A 198 0.18 -10.66 4.18
C GLU A 198 0.81 -9.30 3.83
N GLN A 199 2.04 -9.09 4.27
CA GLN A 199 2.78 -7.86 4.06
C GLN A 199 4.10 -8.14 3.33
N VAL A 200 4.52 -7.22 2.49
CA VAL A 200 5.85 -7.25 1.87
C VAL A 200 6.68 -6.16 2.50
N ILE A 201 7.75 -6.54 3.17
CA ILE A 201 8.64 -5.64 3.90
C ILE A 201 10.09 -5.78 3.43
N ASP A 202 10.87 -4.74 3.66
CA ASP A 202 12.32 -4.78 3.55
C ASP A 202 12.91 -4.76 4.97
N ILE A 203 13.97 -5.52 5.20
CA ILE A 203 14.65 -5.65 6.48
C ILE A 203 16.09 -5.16 6.28
N ALA A 204 16.47 -4.11 6.99
CA ALA A 204 17.84 -3.62 7.01
C ALA A 204 18.50 -3.95 8.35
N ILE A 205 19.71 -4.54 8.29
CA ILE A 205 20.53 -4.86 9.46
C ILE A 205 21.79 -4.02 9.36
N PHE A 206 21.97 -3.12 10.33
CA PHE A 206 23.14 -2.25 10.41
C PHE A 206 24.15 -2.83 11.41
N ARG A 207 25.40 -2.98 10.99
CA ARG A 207 26.52 -3.32 11.88
C ARG A 207 27.15 -2.05 12.44
N GLY A 208 27.79 -2.17 13.61
CA GLY A 208 28.47 -1.03 14.25
C GLY A 208 29.60 -0.39 13.41
N THR A 209 30.05 -1.03 12.36
CA THR A 209 31.02 -0.54 11.37
C THR A 209 30.39 0.35 10.28
N GLY A 210 29.06 0.54 10.29
CA GLY A 210 28.34 1.26 9.24
C GLY A 210 27.98 0.40 8.01
N GLU A 211 28.35 -0.88 8.01
CA GLU A 211 27.93 -1.81 6.98
C GLU A 211 26.45 -2.16 7.12
N GLU A 212 25.75 -2.12 6.00
CA GLU A 212 24.34 -2.46 5.89
C GLU A 212 24.18 -3.81 5.15
N SER A 213 23.27 -4.63 5.64
CA SER A 213 22.78 -5.81 4.93
C SER A 213 21.28 -5.64 4.73
N LEU A 214 20.83 -5.64 3.48
CA LEU A 214 19.43 -5.47 3.11
C LEU A 214 18.85 -6.79 2.61
N VAL A 215 17.69 -7.19 3.15
CA VAL A 215 16.86 -8.27 2.63
C VAL A 215 15.55 -7.65 2.17
N SER A 216 15.29 -7.68 0.87
CA SER A 216 14.13 -7.04 0.25
C SER A 216 13.03 -8.05 -0.08
N ASN A 217 11.78 -7.57 -0.15
CA ASN A 217 10.60 -8.32 -0.55
C ASN A 217 10.33 -9.55 0.34
N VAL A 218 10.55 -9.42 1.64
CA VAL A 218 10.19 -10.45 2.61
C VAL A 218 8.67 -10.46 2.78
N VAL A 219 8.04 -11.61 2.51
CA VAL A 219 6.60 -11.80 2.74
C VAL A 219 6.39 -12.30 4.16
N VAL A 220 5.54 -11.63 4.92
CA VAL A 220 5.26 -11.89 6.34
C VAL A 220 3.77 -12.11 6.57
#